data_2a623d21e2571539500fcb2262b9512c
#
_entry.id   2a623d21e2571539500fcb2262b9512c
#
_cell.length_a   1.000
_cell.length_b   1.000
_cell.length_c   1.000
_cell.angle_alpha   90.00
_cell.angle_beta   90.00
_cell.angle_gamma   90.00
#
_symmetry.space_group_name_H-M   'P 1'
#
loop_
_entity.id
_entity.type
_entity.pdbx_description
1 polymer ?
#
loop_
_entity_poly.entity_id
_entity_poly.type
_entity_poly.pdbx_seq_one_letter_code
_entity_poly.pdbx_strand_id
1 'polypeptide(L)'
;MSFKQTKSERGAGYASICTACSGPLKVFGIRKKFVYCRCDSCGTLQLAPLPDKVQLDKFYGERYAGEGHYYGDPEEALRGNRPLYEAVAAIVSNKARPGCRVLDIGCGWGHLCRIIKERGFDCLGLDPSPVFVGYCCAHGLKVTSGDLEMPGAVSGQFGAVTSVAVIEHLVNHEVFFRNVISLLEPEGVVVILCPTAWVPAKLGMLHLELRRTMELPELHRTFCPPWHTVLFSIKGLSLMIKGAGFILEQILPAPSGRDRGAMAILQKAATIVSRMGFLVFGDHWPVSMSHIFVCRKPS
;
A
#
# COMPACT_ATOMS: atom_id res chain seq x y z
N MET A 1 -6.23 37.75 9.90
CA MET A 1 -4.77 37.99 9.89
C MET A 1 -4.17 37.22 8.72
N SER A 2 -3.68 37.93 7.71
CA SER A 2 -3.17 37.40 6.44
C SER A 2 -1.74 36.91 6.65
N PHE A 3 -1.50 35.62 6.60
CA PHE A 3 -0.15 35.04 6.55
C PHE A 3 0.45 35.28 5.14
N LYS A 4 1.20 36.36 4.98
CA LYS A 4 2.15 36.49 3.87
C LYS A 4 3.36 35.61 4.19
N GLN A 5 3.38 34.38 3.68
CA GLN A 5 4.61 33.58 3.64
C GLN A 5 5.60 34.25 2.69
N THR A 6 6.75 34.62 3.21
CA THR A 6 7.84 35.21 2.46
C THR A 6 8.48 34.17 1.54
N LYS A 7 8.98 34.61 0.37
CA LYS A 7 9.68 33.79 -0.64
C LYS A 7 10.91 33.02 -0.07
N SER A 8 11.39 33.37 1.10
CA SER A 8 12.57 32.81 1.77
C SER A 8 12.32 31.46 2.46
N GLU A 9 11.07 31.11 2.82
CA GLU A 9 10.77 29.85 3.50
C GLU A 9 10.55 28.66 2.56
N ARG A 10 10.63 28.86 1.25
CA ARG A 10 10.43 27.80 0.23
C ARG A 10 11.68 26.93 -0.01
N GLY A 11 12.77 27.15 0.68
CA GLY A 11 14.06 26.50 0.43
C GLY A 11 14.67 25.72 1.59
N ALA A 12 14.01 25.65 2.75
CA ALA A 12 14.60 25.01 3.92
C ALA A 12 14.33 23.51 3.99
N GLY A 13 15.32 22.69 3.62
CA GLY A 13 15.62 21.45 4.35
C GLY A 13 14.69 20.23 4.23
N TYR A 14 13.82 20.15 3.22
CA TYR A 14 13.07 18.91 3.01
C TYR A 14 13.95 17.85 2.34
N ALA A 15 13.86 16.59 2.81
CA ALA A 15 14.59 15.47 2.22
C ALA A 15 14.48 15.51 0.70
N SER A 16 15.63 15.64 0.05
CA SER A 16 15.71 16.05 -1.34
C SER A 16 15.55 14.91 -2.35
N ILE A 17 15.40 13.65 -1.88
CA ILE A 17 15.43 12.47 -2.73
C ILE A 17 14.20 11.56 -2.53
N CYS A 18 13.74 11.01 -3.63
CA CYS A 18 12.63 10.08 -3.69
C CYS A 18 13.03 8.69 -3.16
N THR A 19 12.25 8.15 -2.23
CA THR A 19 12.49 6.80 -1.69
C THR A 19 12.39 5.70 -2.76
N ALA A 20 11.64 5.93 -3.85
CA ALA A 20 11.42 4.92 -4.88
C ALA A 20 12.51 4.87 -5.96
N CYS A 21 13.18 6.00 -6.26
CA CYS A 21 14.12 6.06 -7.38
C CYS A 21 15.28 7.03 -7.19
N SER A 22 15.46 7.57 -5.97
CA SER A 22 16.48 8.56 -5.62
C SER A 22 16.45 9.86 -6.45
N GLY A 23 15.41 10.07 -7.24
CA GLY A 23 15.24 11.29 -8.04
C GLY A 23 14.84 12.50 -7.18
N PRO A 24 14.95 13.73 -7.75
CA PRO A 24 14.65 14.96 -7.03
C PRO A 24 13.15 15.08 -6.70
N LEU A 25 12.87 15.65 -5.52
CA LEU A 25 11.53 15.93 -5.04
C LEU A 25 11.19 17.41 -5.15
N LYS A 26 9.96 17.71 -5.54
CA LYS A 26 9.38 19.05 -5.50
C LYS A 26 8.14 19.08 -4.63
N VAL A 27 7.94 20.16 -3.91
CA VAL A 27 6.72 20.35 -3.11
C VAL A 27 5.50 20.24 -4.02
N PHE A 28 4.59 19.35 -3.63
CA PHE A 28 3.34 19.10 -4.33
C PHE A 28 2.17 19.82 -3.66
N GLY A 29 2.06 19.68 -2.33
CA GLY A 29 1.02 20.31 -1.55
C GLY A 29 1.16 19.98 -0.07
N ILE A 30 0.25 20.53 0.73
CA ILE A 30 0.25 20.40 2.19
C ILE A 30 -1.06 19.76 2.62
N ARG A 31 -0.99 18.83 3.56
CA ARG A 31 -2.18 18.31 4.23
C ARG A 31 -2.00 18.43 5.74
N LYS A 32 -2.85 19.22 6.40
CA LYS A 32 -2.63 19.63 7.79
C LYS A 32 -1.25 20.29 7.93
N LYS A 33 -0.35 19.72 8.75
CA LYS A 33 1.04 20.20 8.93
C LYS A 33 2.09 19.44 8.09
N PHE A 34 1.65 18.46 7.29
CA PHE A 34 2.53 17.57 6.55
C PHE A 34 2.68 18.03 5.09
N VAL A 35 3.91 18.03 4.58
CA VAL A 35 4.22 18.38 3.20
C VAL A 35 4.33 17.11 2.37
N TYR A 36 3.55 17.05 1.30
CA TYR A 36 3.74 16.05 0.25
C TYR A 36 4.63 16.61 -0.85
N CYS A 37 5.64 15.85 -1.23
CA CYS A 37 6.50 16.13 -2.37
C CYS A 37 6.26 15.10 -3.47
N ARG A 38 6.40 15.56 -4.73
CA ARG A 38 6.31 14.71 -5.92
C ARG A 38 7.69 14.55 -6.54
N CYS A 39 8.02 13.32 -6.91
CA CYS A 39 9.25 13.04 -7.63
C CYS A 39 9.10 13.41 -9.11
N ASP A 40 10.02 14.21 -9.64
CA ASP A 40 10.05 14.58 -11.05
C ASP A 40 10.43 13.41 -11.97
N SER A 41 11.24 12.45 -11.47
CA SER A 41 11.75 11.33 -12.25
C SER A 41 10.74 10.19 -12.40
N CYS A 42 10.02 9.83 -11.33
CA CYS A 42 9.11 8.69 -11.36
C CYS A 42 7.64 9.03 -11.06
N GLY A 43 7.36 10.22 -10.52
CA GLY A 43 5.99 10.64 -10.20
C GLY A 43 5.44 10.14 -8.86
N THR A 44 6.21 9.44 -8.04
CA THR A 44 5.85 9.06 -6.67
C THR A 44 5.61 10.29 -5.82
N LEU A 45 4.57 10.25 -4.98
CA LEU A 45 4.28 11.25 -3.97
C LEU A 45 4.71 10.70 -2.60
N GLN A 46 5.41 11.50 -1.81
CA GLN A 46 5.81 11.09 -0.46
C GLN A 46 5.78 12.27 0.51
N LEU A 47 5.68 11.97 1.79
CA LEU A 47 5.91 12.96 2.84
C LEU A 47 7.39 13.40 2.82
N ALA A 48 7.61 14.67 3.06
CA ALA A 48 8.96 15.21 3.20
C ALA A 48 9.01 16.24 4.35
N PRO A 49 9.74 15.94 5.45
CA PRO A 49 10.46 14.70 5.66
C PRO A 49 9.51 13.49 5.84
N LEU A 50 10.02 12.28 5.56
CA LEU A 50 9.34 11.06 6.00
C LEU A 50 9.33 11.04 7.53
N PRO A 51 8.24 10.59 8.17
CA PRO A 51 8.23 10.38 9.61
C PRO A 51 9.27 9.31 9.97
N ASP A 52 9.89 9.43 11.12
CA ASP A 52 10.73 8.37 11.65
C ASP A 52 9.87 7.23 12.26
N LYS A 53 10.51 6.08 12.51
CA LYS A 53 9.83 4.91 13.07
C LYS A 53 9.19 5.22 14.43
N VAL A 54 9.85 6.00 15.27
CA VAL A 54 9.35 6.37 16.62
C VAL A 54 8.08 7.21 16.51
N GLN A 55 8.03 8.15 15.56
CA GLN A 55 6.84 8.97 15.29
C GLN A 55 5.68 8.12 14.80
N LEU A 56 5.94 7.15 13.93
CA LEU A 56 4.92 6.23 13.44
C LEU A 56 4.44 5.28 14.53
N ASP A 57 5.35 4.68 15.29
CA ASP A 57 5.00 3.76 16.39
C ASP A 57 4.15 4.47 17.46
N LYS A 58 4.48 5.72 17.79
CA LYS A 58 3.65 6.56 18.66
C LYS A 58 2.27 6.79 18.07
N PHE A 59 2.21 7.17 16.80
CA PHE A 59 0.94 7.41 16.09
C PHE A 59 0.07 6.15 16.06
N TYR A 60 0.67 4.99 15.75
CA TYR A 60 -0.05 3.72 15.75
C TYR A 60 -0.43 3.28 17.16
N GLY A 61 0.46 3.45 18.16
CA GLY A 61 0.17 3.15 19.56
C GLY A 61 -1.01 3.94 20.10
N GLU A 62 -1.06 5.26 19.86
CA GLU A 62 -2.19 6.10 20.23
C GLU A 62 -3.49 5.69 19.51
N ARG A 63 -3.39 5.26 18.26
CA ARG A 63 -4.51 4.83 17.45
C ARG A 63 -5.01 3.43 17.82
N TYR A 64 -4.10 2.53 18.21
CA TYR A 64 -4.44 1.18 18.70
C TYR A 64 -4.98 1.20 20.13
N ALA A 65 -4.63 2.21 20.94
CA ALA A 65 -5.16 2.41 22.28
C ALA A 65 -6.54 3.12 22.29
N GLY A 66 -6.88 3.82 21.19
CA GLY A 66 -8.16 4.52 21.08
C GLY A 66 -9.31 3.56 20.82
N GLU A 67 -10.39 3.69 21.59
CA GLU A 67 -11.57 2.83 21.48
C GLU A 67 -12.25 2.89 20.10
N GLY A 68 -12.40 1.77 19.46
CA GLY A 68 -13.48 1.41 18.52
C GLY A 68 -13.45 1.98 17.09
N HIS A 69 -13.02 3.19 16.83
CA HIS A 69 -13.25 3.83 15.52
C HIS A 69 -12.21 3.53 14.43
N TYR A 70 -11.02 3.06 14.81
CA TYR A 70 -9.98 2.75 13.82
C TYR A 70 -10.17 1.38 13.17
N TYR A 71 -10.58 0.42 13.98
CA TYR A 71 -10.63 -0.97 13.53
C TYR A 71 -11.85 -1.27 12.66
N GLY A 72 -12.94 -0.52 12.85
CA GLY A 72 -14.20 -0.77 12.17
C GLY A 72 -14.81 -2.14 12.52
N ASP A 73 -15.92 -2.43 11.91
CA ASP A 73 -16.56 -3.76 12.00
C ASP A 73 -15.86 -4.74 11.04
N PRO A 74 -15.44 -5.95 11.50
CA PRO A 74 -14.77 -6.94 10.66
C PRO A 74 -15.59 -7.34 9.43
N GLU A 75 -16.90 -7.51 9.58
CA GLU A 75 -17.77 -7.93 8.48
C GLU A 75 -17.98 -6.80 7.47
N GLU A 76 -18.02 -5.53 7.92
CA GLU A 76 -18.06 -4.39 7.04
C GLU A 76 -16.73 -4.24 6.25
N ALA A 77 -15.61 -4.45 6.94
CA ALA A 77 -14.29 -4.45 6.32
C ALA A 77 -14.16 -5.55 5.26
N LEU A 78 -14.68 -6.76 5.55
CA LEU A 78 -14.72 -7.85 4.57
C LEU A 78 -15.57 -7.46 3.36
N ARG A 79 -16.80 -7.01 3.59
CA ARG A 79 -17.70 -6.61 2.48
C ARG A 79 -17.08 -5.55 1.59
N GLY A 80 -16.45 -4.55 2.20
CA GLY A 80 -15.82 -3.46 1.46
C GLY A 80 -14.60 -3.86 0.65
N ASN A 81 -13.85 -4.87 1.09
CA ASN A 81 -12.56 -5.24 0.48
C ASN A 81 -12.56 -6.63 -0.18
N ARG A 82 -13.65 -7.40 -0.08
CA ARG A 82 -13.71 -8.76 -0.61
C ARG A 82 -13.25 -8.90 -2.06
N PRO A 83 -13.65 -8.02 -3.00
CA PRO A 83 -13.16 -8.12 -4.38
C PRO A 83 -11.63 -7.98 -4.50
N LEU A 84 -11.00 -7.20 -3.61
CA LEU A 84 -9.54 -7.04 -3.57
C LEU A 84 -8.88 -8.32 -3.05
N TYR A 85 -9.38 -8.88 -1.95
CA TYR A 85 -8.86 -10.11 -1.37
C TYR A 85 -9.00 -11.31 -2.31
N GLU A 86 -10.16 -11.44 -2.97
CA GLU A 86 -10.41 -12.49 -3.96
C GLU A 86 -9.47 -12.39 -5.17
N ALA A 87 -9.18 -11.17 -5.65
CA ALA A 87 -8.25 -10.96 -6.75
C ALA A 87 -6.81 -11.36 -6.35
N VAL A 88 -6.36 -10.96 -5.16
CA VAL A 88 -5.03 -11.34 -4.66
C VAL A 88 -4.94 -12.85 -4.45
N ALA A 89 -5.94 -13.46 -3.80
CA ALA A 89 -5.96 -14.90 -3.56
C ALA A 89 -6.02 -15.71 -4.87
N ALA A 90 -6.73 -15.23 -5.90
CA ALA A 90 -6.72 -15.85 -7.23
C ALA A 90 -5.33 -15.81 -7.89
N ILE A 91 -4.60 -14.71 -7.75
CA ILE A 91 -3.22 -14.60 -8.25
C ILE A 91 -2.31 -15.60 -7.52
N VAL A 92 -2.40 -15.67 -6.19
CA VAL A 92 -1.65 -16.66 -5.39
C VAL A 92 -1.95 -18.08 -5.89
N SER A 93 -3.25 -18.43 -6.05
CA SER A 93 -3.64 -19.77 -6.54
C SER A 93 -3.10 -20.11 -7.92
N ASN A 94 -2.97 -19.13 -8.80
CA ASN A 94 -2.52 -19.34 -10.18
C ASN A 94 -0.99 -19.31 -10.35
N LYS A 95 -0.28 -18.64 -9.42
CA LYS A 95 1.15 -18.34 -9.59
C LYS A 95 2.04 -19.06 -8.59
N ALA A 96 1.54 -19.38 -7.41
CA ALA A 96 2.30 -20.07 -6.38
C ALA A 96 2.16 -21.60 -6.54
N ARG A 97 3.13 -22.32 -5.99
CA ARG A 97 3.09 -23.79 -5.93
C ARG A 97 1.88 -24.24 -5.08
N PRO A 98 1.04 -25.17 -5.57
CA PRO A 98 -0.10 -25.65 -4.81
C PRO A 98 0.28 -26.12 -3.40
N GLY A 99 -0.52 -25.73 -2.40
CA GLY A 99 -0.31 -26.13 -1.01
C GLY A 99 0.93 -25.53 -0.31
N CYS A 100 1.65 -24.60 -0.94
CA CYS A 100 2.78 -23.94 -0.29
C CYS A 100 2.33 -23.10 0.90
N ARG A 101 3.30 -22.73 1.76
CA ARG A 101 3.06 -21.75 2.82
C ARG A 101 2.96 -20.35 2.22
N VAL A 102 1.99 -19.57 2.71
CA VAL A 102 1.77 -18.17 2.33
C VAL A 102 1.91 -17.28 3.55
N LEU A 103 2.65 -16.18 3.42
CA LEU A 103 2.73 -15.12 4.43
C LEU A 103 1.89 -13.93 3.99
N ASP A 104 0.93 -13.51 4.81
CA ASP A 104 0.14 -12.29 4.59
C ASP A 104 0.62 -11.19 5.53
N ILE A 105 1.31 -10.19 4.99
CA ILE A 105 1.91 -9.08 5.76
C ILE A 105 0.88 -7.97 5.92
N GLY A 106 0.68 -7.52 7.19
CA GLY A 106 -0.37 -6.57 7.54
C GLY A 106 -1.75 -7.18 7.36
N CYS A 107 -1.94 -8.40 7.90
CA CYS A 107 -3.14 -9.22 7.65
C CYS A 107 -4.44 -8.62 8.23
N GLY A 108 -4.37 -7.64 9.13
CA GLY A 108 -5.52 -7.01 9.76
C GLY A 108 -6.49 -8.06 10.36
N TRP A 109 -7.76 -8.00 9.99
CA TRP A 109 -8.78 -8.97 10.43
C TRP A 109 -8.60 -10.40 9.89
N GLY A 110 -7.54 -10.69 9.15
CA GLY A 110 -7.23 -12.02 8.62
C GLY A 110 -8.15 -12.49 7.49
N HIS A 111 -8.89 -11.59 6.85
CA HIS A 111 -9.83 -11.97 5.78
C HIS A 111 -9.14 -12.60 4.58
N LEU A 112 -8.00 -12.03 4.15
CA LEU A 112 -7.20 -12.62 3.07
C LEU A 112 -6.62 -13.97 3.50
N CYS A 113 -6.09 -14.10 4.72
CA CYS A 113 -5.61 -15.37 5.26
C CYS A 113 -6.68 -16.46 5.20
N ARG A 114 -7.94 -16.12 5.57
CA ARG A 114 -9.06 -17.06 5.50
C ARG A 114 -9.33 -17.52 4.07
N ILE A 115 -9.43 -16.58 3.11
CA ILE A 115 -9.69 -16.89 1.71
C ILE A 115 -8.56 -17.74 1.10
N ILE A 116 -7.31 -17.45 1.44
CA ILE A 116 -6.13 -18.23 1.01
C ILE A 116 -6.18 -19.65 1.61
N LYS A 117 -6.53 -19.78 2.89
CA LYS A 117 -6.71 -21.08 3.56
C LYS A 117 -7.82 -21.91 2.93
N GLU A 118 -8.97 -21.28 2.60
CA GLU A 118 -10.10 -21.94 1.91
C GLU A 118 -9.70 -22.45 0.51
N ARG A 119 -8.67 -21.88 -0.10
CA ARG A 119 -8.09 -22.32 -1.38
C ARG A 119 -7.00 -23.39 -1.25
N GLY A 120 -6.80 -23.93 -0.04
CA GLY A 120 -5.88 -25.06 0.21
C GLY A 120 -4.44 -24.69 0.50
N PHE A 121 -4.13 -23.43 0.85
CA PHE A 121 -2.79 -23.00 1.25
C PHE A 121 -2.64 -22.92 2.78
N ASP A 122 -1.42 -23.13 3.29
CA ASP A 122 -1.11 -22.88 4.70
C ASP A 122 -0.72 -21.40 4.89
N CYS A 123 -1.67 -20.58 5.34
CA CYS A 123 -1.49 -19.14 5.48
C CYS A 123 -1.10 -18.76 6.91
N LEU A 124 0.00 -17.99 7.04
CA LEU A 124 0.41 -17.29 8.26
C LEU A 124 0.18 -15.80 8.07
N GLY A 125 -0.56 -15.16 8.96
CA GLY A 125 -0.69 -13.70 9.01
C GLY A 125 0.39 -13.07 9.89
N LEU A 126 0.81 -11.86 9.55
CA LEU A 126 1.67 -11.00 10.35
C LEU A 126 1.02 -9.64 10.49
N ASP A 127 0.81 -9.16 11.72
CA ASP A 127 0.25 -7.83 11.96
C ASP A 127 0.80 -7.24 13.27
N PRO A 128 1.16 -5.95 13.34
CA PRO A 128 1.65 -5.34 14.57
C PRO A 128 0.56 -5.08 15.61
N SER A 129 -0.72 -5.09 15.23
CA SER A 129 -1.85 -4.76 16.11
C SER A 129 -2.25 -5.94 16.99
N PRO A 130 -2.15 -5.83 18.34
CA PRO A 130 -2.63 -6.86 19.24
C PRO A 130 -4.13 -7.18 19.07
N VAL A 131 -4.92 -6.19 18.68
CA VAL A 131 -6.38 -6.34 18.46
C VAL A 131 -6.63 -7.25 17.28
N PHE A 132 -5.97 -7.03 16.15
CA PHE A 132 -6.11 -7.89 14.98
C PHE A 132 -5.59 -9.30 15.24
N VAL A 133 -4.42 -9.41 15.88
CA VAL A 133 -3.85 -10.71 16.24
C VAL A 133 -4.80 -11.50 17.15
N GLY A 134 -5.31 -10.86 18.23
CA GLY A 134 -6.27 -11.49 19.14
C GLY A 134 -7.55 -11.95 18.45
N TYR A 135 -8.13 -11.10 17.58
CA TYR A 135 -9.29 -11.46 16.77
C TYR A 135 -9.02 -12.67 15.89
N CYS A 136 -7.92 -12.65 15.13
CA CYS A 136 -7.56 -13.72 14.22
C CYS A 136 -7.36 -15.06 14.95
N CYS A 137 -6.63 -15.05 16.07
CA CYS A 137 -6.42 -16.24 16.90
C CYS A 137 -7.74 -16.81 17.44
N ALA A 138 -8.65 -15.94 17.93
CA ALA A 138 -9.97 -16.35 18.38
C ALA A 138 -10.83 -16.98 17.28
N HIS A 139 -10.54 -16.68 16.00
CA HIS A 139 -11.23 -17.24 14.83
C HIS A 139 -10.45 -18.38 14.14
N GLY A 140 -9.45 -18.96 14.81
CA GLY A 140 -8.71 -20.14 14.34
C GLY A 140 -7.79 -19.87 13.14
N LEU A 141 -7.34 -18.62 12.98
CA LEU A 141 -6.33 -18.26 12.00
C LEU A 141 -4.94 -18.29 12.64
N LYS A 142 -3.93 -18.71 11.87
CA LYS A 142 -2.52 -18.65 12.27
C LYS A 142 -2.04 -17.22 12.03
N VAL A 143 -1.84 -16.46 13.10
CA VAL A 143 -1.33 -15.08 13.03
C VAL A 143 -0.29 -14.87 14.11
N THR A 144 0.75 -14.10 13.80
CA THR A 144 1.77 -13.67 14.75
C THR A 144 1.85 -12.16 14.81
N SER A 145 2.20 -11.64 16.00
CA SER A 145 2.42 -10.21 16.18
C SER A 145 3.81 -9.83 15.68
N GLY A 146 3.89 -8.78 14.90
CA GLY A 146 5.18 -8.27 14.43
C GLY A 146 5.07 -7.32 13.24
N ASP A 147 6.22 -6.77 12.90
CA ASP A 147 6.42 -5.84 11.80
C ASP A 147 7.61 -6.33 10.97
N LEU A 148 7.45 -6.41 9.67
CA LEU A 148 8.50 -6.93 8.79
C LEU A 148 9.66 -5.94 8.58
N GLU A 149 9.52 -4.68 9.01
CA GLU A 149 10.66 -3.77 9.11
C GLU A 149 11.61 -4.17 10.26
N MET A 150 11.18 -5.09 11.14
CA MET A 150 12.03 -5.65 12.24
C MET A 150 12.54 -7.05 11.88
N PRO A 151 13.84 -7.32 12.12
CA PRO A 151 14.40 -8.65 11.90
C PRO A 151 13.75 -9.69 12.83
N GLY A 152 13.52 -10.91 12.33
CA GLY A 152 13.08 -12.04 13.14
C GLY A 152 11.60 -12.08 13.51
N ALA A 153 10.78 -11.17 13.01
CA ALA A 153 9.32 -11.17 13.23
C ALA A 153 8.65 -12.47 12.75
N VAL A 154 9.19 -13.07 11.70
CA VAL A 154 8.71 -14.34 11.12
C VAL A 154 9.92 -15.20 10.75
N SER A 155 9.77 -16.52 10.85
CA SER A 155 10.77 -17.50 10.44
C SER A 155 10.23 -18.54 9.47
N GLY A 156 11.14 -19.17 8.74
CA GLY A 156 10.83 -20.21 7.74
C GLY A 156 10.76 -19.65 6.32
N GLN A 157 10.38 -20.53 5.39
CA GLN A 157 10.29 -20.20 3.96
C GLN A 157 8.83 -20.25 3.50
N PHE A 158 8.50 -19.39 2.55
CA PHE A 158 7.16 -19.24 1.99
C PHE A 158 7.20 -19.31 0.47
N GLY A 159 6.28 -20.06 -0.13
CA GLY A 159 6.12 -20.10 -1.58
C GLY A 159 5.41 -18.85 -2.13
N ALA A 160 4.68 -18.12 -1.28
CA ALA A 160 4.11 -16.82 -1.63
C ALA A 160 4.08 -15.85 -0.44
N VAL A 161 4.18 -14.56 -0.75
CA VAL A 161 3.99 -13.45 0.21
C VAL A 161 2.95 -12.49 -0.37
N THR A 162 1.98 -12.09 0.45
CA THR A 162 0.99 -11.06 0.12
C THR A 162 1.16 -9.83 1.00
N SER A 163 0.89 -8.64 0.44
CA SER A 163 0.92 -7.36 1.14
C SER A 163 -0.16 -6.47 0.55
N VAL A 164 -1.25 -6.25 1.28
CA VAL A 164 -2.43 -5.50 0.83
C VAL A 164 -2.61 -4.25 1.65
N ALA A 165 -2.41 -3.08 1.03
CA ALA A 165 -2.50 -1.77 1.67
C ALA A 165 -1.56 -1.65 2.88
N VAL A 166 -0.28 -1.99 2.71
CA VAL A 166 0.77 -1.93 3.74
C VAL A 166 1.95 -1.08 3.31
N ILE A 167 2.44 -1.27 2.08
CA ILE A 167 3.70 -0.67 1.63
C ILE A 167 3.66 0.87 1.66
N GLU A 168 2.51 1.47 1.48
CA GLU A 168 2.30 2.92 1.55
C GLU A 168 2.44 3.49 2.96
N HIS A 169 2.43 2.64 3.98
CA HIS A 169 2.56 3.00 5.39
C HIS A 169 3.99 2.91 5.91
N LEU A 170 4.84 2.20 5.22
CA LEU A 170 6.21 1.94 5.62
C LEU A 170 7.10 3.17 5.43
N VAL A 171 8.23 3.17 6.15
CA VAL A 171 9.29 4.19 5.99
C VAL A 171 10.61 3.56 5.56
N ASN A 172 10.82 2.27 5.83
CA ASN A 172 12.04 1.56 5.48
C ASN A 172 11.77 0.44 4.47
N HIS A 173 11.43 0.85 3.24
CA HIS A 173 11.08 -0.06 2.16
C HIS A 173 12.22 -1.01 1.77
N GLU A 174 13.47 -0.58 1.89
CA GLU A 174 14.63 -1.43 1.63
C GLU A 174 14.68 -2.62 2.57
N VAL A 175 14.49 -2.37 3.87
CA VAL A 175 14.44 -3.44 4.88
C VAL A 175 13.25 -4.37 4.62
N PHE A 176 12.09 -3.82 4.30
CA PHE A 176 10.91 -4.61 3.94
C PHE A 176 11.20 -5.58 2.79
N PHE A 177 11.70 -5.10 1.66
CA PHE A 177 11.98 -5.95 0.50
C PHE A 177 13.10 -6.96 0.77
N ARG A 178 14.16 -6.57 1.50
CA ARG A 178 15.23 -7.48 1.90
C ARG A 178 14.70 -8.62 2.79
N ASN A 179 13.81 -8.32 3.72
CA ASN A 179 13.21 -9.34 4.57
C ASN A 179 12.24 -10.23 3.78
N VAL A 180 11.43 -9.66 2.89
CA VAL A 180 10.55 -10.44 2.01
C VAL A 180 11.35 -11.43 1.16
N ILE A 181 12.44 -10.98 0.50
CA ILE A 181 13.23 -11.87 -0.36
C ILE A 181 13.93 -12.99 0.43
N SER A 182 14.32 -12.71 1.69
CA SER A 182 14.94 -13.72 2.56
C SER A 182 13.96 -14.80 3.02
N LEU A 183 12.68 -14.48 3.15
CA LEU A 183 11.60 -15.38 3.57
C LEU A 183 11.00 -16.19 2.41
N LEU A 184 11.28 -15.82 1.16
CA LEU A 184 10.74 -16.53 0.01
C LEU A 184 11.59 -17.72 -0.38
N GLU A 185 10.91 -18.84 -0.74
CA GLU A 185 11.50 -19.93 -1.49
C GLU A 185 12.05 -19.42 -2.84
N PRO A 186 13.04 -20.10 -3.46
CA PRO A 186 13.38 -19.81 -4.86
C PRO A 186 12.14 -19.85 -5.73
N GLU A 187 12.03 -18.92 -6.67
CA GLU A 187 10.84 -18.71 -7.53
C GLU A 187 9.53 -18.38 -6.78
N GLY A 188 9.61 -18.10 -5.50
CA GLY A 188 8.45 -17.68 -4.69
C GLY A 188 7.82 -16.39 -5.21
N VAL A 189 6.51 -16.27 -5.02
CA VAL A 189 5.68 -15.17 -5.57
C VAL A 189 5.43 -14.10 -4.53
N VAL A 190 5.51 -12.84 -4.93
CA VAL A 190 5.06 -11.70 -4.11
C VAL A 190 3.89 -11.01 -4.80
N VAL A 191 2.81 -10.76 -4.07
CA VAL A 191 1.65 -10.01 -4.56
C VAL A 191 1.46 -8.78 -3.68
N ILE A 192 1.75 -7.60 -4.23
CA ILE A 192 1.59 -6.32 -3.53
C ILE A 192 0.40 -5.58 -4.12
N LEU A 193 -0.59 -5.24 -3.30
CA LEU A 193 -1.68 -4.35 -3.67
C LEU A 193 -1.56 -3.05 -2.87
N CYS A 194 -1.46 -1.92 -3.55
CA CYS A 194 -1.39 -0.61 -2.89
C CYS A 194 -2.08 0.49 -3.72
N PRO A 195 -2.50 1.60 -3.08
CA PRO A 195 -2.93 2.80 -3.78
C PRO A 195 -1.76 3.39 -4.57
N THR A 196 -2.07 3.93 -5.75
CA THR A 196 -1.05 4.52 -6.64
C THR A 196 -1.26 6.00 -6.88
N ALA A 197 -0.16 6.71 -7.12
CA ALA A 197 -0.10 8.17 -7.10
C ALA A 197 -0.84 8.87 -8.26
N TRP A 198 -1.08 8.22 -9.40
CA TRP A 198 -1.47 8.94 -10.62
C TRP A 198 -2.82 9.67 -10.48
N VAL A 199 -3.89 8.95 -10.07
CA VAL A 199 -5.22 9.55 -9.90
C VAL A 199 -5.21 10.59 -8.77
N PRO A 200 -4.67 10.30 -7.57
CA PRO A 200 -4.54 11.29 -6.52
C PRO A 200 -3.75 12.54 -6.92
N ALA A 201 -2.64 12.37 -7.65
CA ALA A 201 -1.84 13.49 -8.13
C ALA A 201 -2.65 14.39 -9.08
N LYS A 202 -3.38 13.82 -10.04
CA LYS A 202 -4.20 14.59 -10.98
C LYS A 202 -5.34 15.33 -10.30
N LEU A 203 -6.07 14.66 -9.40
CA LEU A 203 -7.15 15.28 -8.65
C LEU A 203 -6.63 16.32 -7.65
N GLY A 204 -5.50 16.05 -7.00
CA GLY A 204 -4.82 16.99 -6.12
C GLY A 204 -4.39 18.25 -6.86
N MET A 205 -3.71 18.13 -8.01
CA MET A 205 -3.32 19.26 -8.85
C MET A 205 -4.53 20.11 -9.25
N LEU A 206 -5.57 19.49 -9.77
CA LEU A 206 -6.80 20.19 -10.16
C LEU A 206 -7.41 20.95 -8.97
N HIS A 207 -7.45 20.33 -7.78
CA HIS A 207 -7.95 21.00 -6.58
C HIS A 207 -7.09 22.22 -6.20
N LEU A 208 -5.76 22.06 -6.18
CA LEU A 208 -4.82 23.15 -5.83
C LEU A 208 -4.95 24.33 -6.79
N GLU A 209 -5.07 24.04 -8.09
CA GLU A 209 -5.25 25.07 -9.13
C GLU A 209 -6.60 25.78 -9.01
N LEU A 210 -7.72 25.03 -8.91
CA LEU A 210 -9.07 25.60 -8.83
C LEU A 210 -9.28 26.41 -7.55
N ARG A 211 -8.73 25.96 -6.44
CA ARG A 211 -8.86 26.64 -5.13
C ARG A 211 -7.77 27.65 -4.86
N ARG A 212 -6.76 27.77 -5.73
CA ARG A 212 -5.57 28.63 -5.56
C ARG A 212 -4.94 28.48 -4.17
N THR A 213 -4.77 27.25 -3.72
CA THR A 213 -4.26 26.89 -2.39
C THR A 213 -3.15 25.87 -2.51
N MET A 214 -2.40 25.67 -1.43
CA MET A 214 -1.45 24.55 -1.28
C MET A 214 -2.03 23.44 -0.42
N GLU A 215 -3.23 23.60 0.17
CA GLU A 215 -3.87 22.58 1.01
C GLU A 215 -4.51 21.50 0.14
N LEU A 216 -4.04 20.25 0.32
CA LEU A 216 -4.55 19.09 -0.38
C LEU A 216 -5.90 18.62 0.18
N PRO A 217 -6.81 18.16 -0.67
CA PRO A 217 -8.07 17.56 -0.23
C PRO A 217 -7.85 16.19 0.42
N GLU A 218 -8.81 15.71 1.17
CA GLU A 218 -8.73 14.40 1.84
C GLU A 218 -8.77 13.20 0.88
N LEU A 219 -9.41 13.32 -0.28
CA LEU A 219 -9.53 12.32 -1.35
C LEU A 219 -9.65 10.87 -0.84
N HIS A 220 -10.77 10.52 -0.21
CA HIS A 220 -11.03 9.16 0.28
C HIS A 220 -9.87 8.52 1.06
N ARG A 221 -9.30 9.27 2.00
CA ARG A 221 -8.16 8.86 2.84
C ARG A 221 -6.85 8.66 2.07
N THR A 222 -6.73 9.13 0.83
CA THR A 222 -5.49 9.01 0.05
C THR A 222 -4.39 9.92 0.62
N PHE A 223 -4.70 11.21 0.85
CA PHE A 223 -3.80 12.13 1.55
C PHE A 223 -4.12 12.10 3.04
N CYS A 224 -3.63 11.08 3.73
CA CYS A 224 -3.92 10.82 5.14
C CYS A 224 -2.63 10.71 5.98
N PRO A 225 -1.87 11.84 6.12
CA PRO A 225 -0.63 11.82 6.88
C PRO A 225 -0.90 11.74 8.40
N PRO A 226 0.01 11.16 9.17
CA PRO A 226 1.25 10.51 8.77
C PRO A 226 1.08 9.07 8.26
N TRP A 227 -0.14 8.58 8.14
CA TRP A 227 -0.46 7.19 7.83
C TRP A 227 0.04 6.76 6.45
N HIS A 228 -0.36 7.47 5.39
CA HIS A 228 0.20 7.26 4.06
C HIS A 228 1.49 8.08 3.92
N THR A 229 2.62 7.42 4.13
CA THR A 229 3.95 8.03 4.03
C THR A 229 4.36 8.22 2.57
N VAL A 230 4.01 7.23 1.71
CA VAL A 230 4.36 7.20 0.29
C VAL A 230 3.18 6.72 -0.54
N LEU A 231 2.82 7.44 -1.59
CA LEU A 231 1.93 7.00 -2.65
C LEU A 231 2.79 6.72 -3.88
N PHE A 232 3.05 5.46 -4.16
CA PHE A 232 3.91 5.07 -5.26
C PHE A 232 3.27 5.34 -6.61
N SER A 233 4.04 5.84 -7.57
CA SER A 233 3.68 5.68 -8.97
C SER A 233 3.96 4.25 -9.42
N ILE A 234 3.32 3.80 -10.50
CA ILE A 234 3.62 2.49 -11.10
C ILE A 234 5.12 2.40 -11.41
N LYS A 235 5.68 3.43 -12.07
CA LYS A 235 7.12 3.50 -12.40
C LYS A 235 7.99 3.44 -11.14
N GLY A 236 7.64 4.19 -10.09
CA GLY A 236 8.44 4.25 -8.86
C GLY A 236 8.50 2.89 -8.16
N LEU A 237 7.34 2.26 -7.93
CA LEU A 237 7.30 0.97 -7.27
C LEU A 237 7.95 -0.14 -8.13
N SER A 238 7.78 -0.10 -9.45
CA SER A 238 8.47 -1.03 -10.37
C SER A 238 9.99 -0.92 -10.29
N LEU A 239 10.53 0.30 -10.20
CA LEU A 239 11.97 0.52 -10.03
C LEU A 239 12.45 -0.03 -8.70
N MET A 240 11.72 0.22 -7.61
CA MET A 240 12.06 -0.28 -6.28
C MET A 240 12.02 -1.82 -6.21
N ILE A 241 10.98 -2.46 -6.74
CA ILE A 241 10.84 -3.91 -6.81
C ILE A 241 12.02 -4.54 -7.56
N LYS A 242 12.35 -4.00 -8.75
CA LYS A 242 13.48 -4.48 -9.56
C LYS A 242 14.83 -4.23 -8.87
N GLY A 243 14.99 -3.05 -8.24
CA GLY A 243 16.19 -2.72 -7.46
C GLY A 243 16.41 -3.62 -6.25
N ALA A 244 15.32 -4.15 -5.67
CA ALA A 244 15.37 -5.12 -4.58
C ALA A 244 15.66 -6.57 -5.06
N GLY A 245 15.85 -6.80 -6.35
CA GLY A 245 16.22 -8.10 -6.91
C GLY A 245 15.04 -8.99 -7.33
N PHE A 246 13.81 -8.47 -7.36
CA PHE A 246 12.65 -9.22 -7.84
C PHE A 246 12.44 -9.07 -9.35
N ILE A 247 11.90 -10.12 -9.95
CA ILE A 247 11.37 -10.09 -11.30
C ILE A 247 9.93 -9.60 -11.22
N LEU A 248 9.63 -8.44 -11.82
CA LEU A 248 8.26 -7.94 -11.94
C LEU A 248 7.59 -8.62 -13.12
N GLU A 249 6.64 -9.52 -12.84
CA GLU A 249 5.96 -10.32 -13.88
C GLU A 249 4.74 -9.59 -14.45
N GLN A 250 3.96 -8.93 -13.60
CA GLN A 250 2.68 -8.36 -14.01
C GLN A 250 2.28 -7.19 -13.14
N ILE A 251 1.61 -6.21 -13.74
CA ILE A 251 0.93 -5.13 -13.04
C ILE A 251 -0.54 -5.18 -13.46
N LEU A 252 -1.46 -5.11 -12.51
CA LEU A 252 -2.90 -5.18 -12.79
C LEU A 252 -3.61 -4.03 -12.08
N PRO A 253 -4.64 -3.42 -12.69
CA PRO A 253 -5.51 -2.52 -11.96
C PRO A 253 -6.31 -3.32 -10.92
N ALA A 254 -6.31 -2.83 -9.67
CA ALA A 254 -7.07 -3.46 -8.61
C ALA A 254 -8.59 -3.29 -8.85
N PRO A 255 -9.42 -4.28 -8.50
CA PRO A 255 -10.88 -4.13 -8.57
C PRO A 255 -11.37 -3.10 -7.54
N SER A 256 -12.59 -2.59 -7.73
CA SER A 256 -13.23 -1.73 -6.73
C SER A 256 -13.55 -2.52 -5.46
N GLY A 257 -13.21 -1.95 -4.30
CA GLY A 257 -13.54 -2.53 -3.01
C GLY A 257 -14.99 -2.34 -2.58
N ARG A 258 -15.73 -1.36 -3.14
CA ARG A 258 -17.12 -1.07 -2.75
C ARG A 258 -18.14 -1.80 -3.62
N ASP A 259 -19.13 -2.41 -2.99
CA ASP A 259 -20.20 -3.19 -3.66
C ASP A 259 -21.57 -2.50 -3.68
N ARG A 260 -21.81 -1.41 -2.91
CA ARG A 260 -23.11 -0.73 -2.74
C ARG A 260 -23.06 0.78 -2.80
N GLY A 261 -24.21 1.38 -3.18
CA GLY A 261 -24.44 2.82 -3.24
C GLY A 261 -24.01 3.47 -4.56
N ALA A 262 -24.37 4.74 -4.77
CA ALA A 262 -24.06 5.49 -5.99
C ALA A 262 -22.56 5.54 -6.30
N MET A 263 -21.72 5.68 -5.28
CA MET A 263 -20.26 5.64 -5.43
C MET A 263 -19.73 4.29 -5.91
N ALA A 264 -20.42 3.19 -5.59
CA ALA A 264 -20.05 1.86 -6.08
C ALA A 264 -20.26 1.75 -7.60
N ILE A 265 -21.31 2.36 -8.13
CA ILE A 265 -21.57 2.40 -9.58
C ILE A 265 -20.45 3.14 -10.29
N LEU A 266 -20.07 4.34 -9.79
CA LEU A 266 -18.96 5.12 -10.34
C LEU A 266 -17.62 4.34 -10.25
N GLN A 267 -17.36 3.68 -9.15
CA GLN A 267 -16.15 2.88 -8.97
C GLN A 267 -16.13 1.64 -9.87
N LYS A 268 -17.28 0.97 -10.07
CA LYS A 268 -17.39 -0.15 -11.03
C LYS A 268 -17.14 0.33 -12.46
N ALA A 269 -17.76 1.46 -12.86
CA ALA A 269 -17.50 2.05 -14.16
C ALA A 269 -16.01 2.44 -14.33
N ALA A 270 -15.41 3.09 -13.34
CA ALA A 270 -13.99 3.39 -13.33
C ALA A 270 -13.11 2.13 -13.41
N THR A 271 -13.49 1.04 -12.74
CA THR A 271 -12.80 -0.25 -12.83
C THR A 271 -12.89 -0.85 -14.22
N ILE A 272 -14.06 -0.76 -14.89
CA ILE A 272 -14.23 -1.23 -16.27
C ILE A 272 -13.33 -0.41 -17.20
N VAL A 273 -13.38 0.92 -17.12
CA VAL A 273 -12.50 1.82 -17.90
C VAL A 273 -11.01 1.49 -17.65
N SER A 274 -10.65 1.30 -16.38
CA SER A 274 -9.29 0.93 -16.02
C SER A 274 -8.86 -0.40 -16.64
N ARG A 275 -9.71 -1.44 -16.58
CA ARG A 275 -9.42 -2.74 -17.19
C ARG A 275 -9.34 -2.67 -18.72
N MET A 276 -10.24 -1.94 -19.35
CA MET A 276 -10.21 -1.76 -20.82
C MET A 276 -8.97 -0.99 -21.26
N GLY A 277 -8.64 0.10 -20.57
CA GLY A 277 -7.40 0.84 -20.83
C GLY A 277 -6.16 -0.03 -20.63
N PHE A 278 -6.16 -0.87 -19.59
CA PHE A 278 -5.07 -1.81 -19.35
C PHE A 278 -4.95 -2.89 -20.46
N LEU A 279 -6.07 -3.40 -20.96
CA LEU A 279 -6.06 -4.36 -22.10
C LEU A 279 -5.45 -3.74 -23.36
N VAL A 280 -5.64 -2.43 -23.59
CA VAL A 280 -5.13 -1.73 -24.78
C VAL A 280 -3.70 -1.25 -24.59
N PHE A 281 -3.38 -0.69 -23.42
CA PHE A 281 -2.11 0.01 -23.16
C PHE A 281 -1.16 -0.74 -22.21
N GLY A 282 -1.60 -1.88 -21.66
CA GLY A 282 -0.81 -2.68 -20.73
C GLY A 282 -0.38 -1.91 -19.48
N ASP A 283 0.82 -2.19 -18.99
CA ASP A 283 1.43 -1.58 -17.81
C ASP A 283 1.62 -0.06 -17.92
N HIS A 284 1.46 0.51 -19.11
CA HIS A 284 1.51 1.95 -19.33
C HIS A 284 0.21 2.68 -18.95
N TRP A 285 -0.89 1.93 -18.65
CA TRP A 285 -2.16 2.52 -18.27
C TRP A 285 -2.21 2.85 -16.78
N PRO A 286 -2.14 4.13 -16.37
CA PRO A 286 -2.02 4.48 -14.96
C PRO A 286 -3.37 4.74 -14.26
N VAL A 287 -4.49 4.64 -15.00
CA VAL A 287 -5.79 5.09 -14.52
C VAL A 287 -6.45 4.03 -13.65
N SER A 288 -5.97 3.93 -12.41
CA SER A 288 -6.62 3.19 -11.33
C SER A 288 -6.28 3.84 -9.99
N MET A 289 -7.13 3.68 -8.99
CA MET A 289 -6.85 4.13 -7.62
C MET A 289 -5.78 3.25 -6.94
N SER A 290 -5.76 1.97 -7.29
CA SER A 290 -4.82 0.99 -6.74
C SER A 290 -4.40 0.01 -7.82
N HIS A 291 -3.19 -0.52 -7.69
CA HIS A 291 -2.67 -1.56 -8.58
C HIS A 291 -2.16 -2.75 -7.78
N ILE A 292 -2.16 -3.90 -8.44
CA ILE A 292 -1.58 -5.15 -7.95
C ILE A 292 -0.28 -5.38 -8.74
N PHE A 293 0.82 -5.55 -8.02
CA PHE A 293 2.13 -5.89 -8.57
C PHE A 293 2.41 -7.36 -8.24
N VAL A 294 2.64 -8.14 -9.26
CA VAL A 294 2.99 -9.57 -9.13
C VAL A 294 4.46 -9.73 -9.45
N CYS A 295 5.21 -10.21 -8.49
CA CYS A 295 6.66 -10.30 -8.56
C CYS A 295 7.11 -11.73 -8.23
N ARG A 296 8.30 -12.09 -8.68
CA ARG A 296 8.91 -13.39 -8.41
C ARG A 296 10.33 -13.21 -7.89
N LYS A 297 10.71 -14.01 -6.89
CA LYS A 297 12.11 -14.17 -6.51
C LYS A 297 12.82 -14.94 -7.62
N PRO A 298 14.00 -14.51 -8.08
CA PRO A 298 14.83 -15.33 -8.97
C PRO A 298 15.17 -16.69 -8.36
N SER A 299 15.50 -17.65 -9.23
CA SER A 299 15.99 -18.98 -8.87
C SER A 299 17.28 -18.93 -8.06
#